data_5075a41cffb70726a3278aa93216fb5b
#
_entry.id   5075a41cffb70726a3278aa93216fb5b
#
_cell.length_a   1.000
_cell.length_b   1.000
_cell.length_c   1.000
_cell.angle_alpha   90.00
_cell.angle_beta   90.00
_cell.angle_gamma   90.00
#
_symmetry.space_group_name_H-M   'P 1'
#
loop_
_entity.id
_entity.type
_entity.pdbx_description
1 polymer ?
#
loop_
_entity_poly.entity_id
_entity_poly.type
_entity_poly.pdbx_seq_one_letter_code
_entity_poly.pdbx_strand_id
1 'polypeptide(L)'
;FRQYPEIYSKVGDLPPAKYNPGAEVRNSLVSSGTIINGEVENSVLFKQVYVGNNCVIKNSIILNDVYIGDNTVIENCIVESRDTIRANTTYIGTPENIKIVVEKNERYTV
;
A
#
# COMPACT_ATOMS: atom_id res chain seq x y z
N PHE A 1 8.67 -8.89 29.92
CA PHE A 1 8.15 -8.58 28.82
C PHE A 1 7.38 -7.31 28.79
N ARG A 2 7.00 -6.82 29.80
CA ARG A 2 6.41 -5.64 29.79
C ARG A 2 7.25 -4.56 29.38
N GLN A 3 8.53 -4.66 29.35
CA GLN A 3 9.30 -3.62 28.86
C GLN A 3 9.24 -3.56 27.37
N TYR A 4 8.68 -4.56 26.73
CA TYR A 4 8.53 -4.49 25.33
C TYR A 4 7.72 -3.30 24.86
N PRO A 5 6.70 -2.89 25.54
CA PRO A 5 5.93 -1.77 25.06
C PRO A 5 6.74 -0.52 24.87
N GLU A 6 7.73 -0.31 25.71
CA GLU A 6 8.53 0.85 25.55
C GLU A 6 9.37 0.78 24.31
N ILE A 7 9.90 -0.38 24.03
CA ILE A 7 10.70 -0.52 22.85
C ILE A 7 9.86 -0.30 21.63
N TYR A 8 8.66 -0.86 21.63
CA TYR A 8 7.80 -0.68 20.51
C TYR A 8 7.40 0.77 20.33
N SER A 9 7.20 1.48 21.39
CA SER A 9 6.83 2.87 21.27
C SER A 9 7.88 3.65 20.57
N LYS A 10 9.12 3.35 20.82
CA LYS A 10 10.16 4.06 20.17
C LYS A 10 10.37 3.64 18.75
N VAL A 11 10.25 2.36 18.50
CA VAL A 11 10.51 1.85 17.19
C VAL A 11 9.32 1.97 16.30
N GLY A 12 8.17 1.71 16.83
CA GLY A 12 6.96 1.71 16.04
C GLY A 12 6.17 2.95 16.22
N ASP A 13 6.81 4.10 16.10
CA ASP A 13 6.19 5.32 16.31
C ASP A 13 5.28 5.73 15.23
N LEU A 14 5.06 4.94 14.19
CA LEU A 14 4.12 5.27 13.14
C LEU A 14 2.70 5.12 13.66
N PRO A 15 1.79 5.98 13.19
CA PRO A 15 0.40 5.85 13.61
C PRO A 15 -0.18 4.57 13.04
N PRO A 16 -1.27 4.08 13.60
CA PRO A 16 -1.92 2.90 13.04
C PRO A 16 -2.46 3.21 11.65
N ALA A 17 -2.82 2.16 10.93
CA ALA A 17 -3.40 2.32 9.62
C ALA A 17 -4.71 3.09 9.72
N LYS A 18 -5.01 3.89 8.72
CA LYS A 18 -6.20 4.71 8.72
C LYS A 18 -7.08 4.35 7.53
N TYR A 19 -8.34 4.10 7.81
CA TYR A 19 -9.30 3.74 6.77
C TYR A 19 -10.31 4.87 6.68
N ASN A 20 -10.28 5.60 5.58
CA ASN A 20 -11.21 6.73 5.41
C ASN A 20 -12.56 6.25 4.94
N PRO A 21 -13.59 7.09 5.01
CA PRO A 21 -14.92 6.67 4.55
C PRO A 21 -14.87 6.20 3.11
N GLY A 22 -15.51 5.08 2.84
CA GLY A 22 -15.51 4.48 1.51
C GLY A 22 -14.45 3.43 1.33
N ALA A 23 -13.53 3.28 2.28
CA ALA A 23 -12.52 2.25 2.16
C ALA A 23 -13.10 0.89 2.46
N GLU A 24 -12.67 -0.12 1.71
CA GLU A 24 -13.07 -1.50 1.94
C GLU A 24 -11.83 -2.36 1.93
N VAL A 25 -11.57 -3.04 3.03
CA VAL A 25 -10.39 -3.88 3.14
C VAL A 25 -10.85 -5.27 3.54
N ARG A 26 -10.54 -6.25 2.71
CA ARG A 26 -10.94 -7.63 2.96
C ARG A 26 -9.74 -8.55 2.84
N ASN A 27 -9.59 -9.43 3.81
CA ASN A 27 -8.60 -10.49 3.78
C ASN A 27 -7.20 -9.96 3.44
N SER A 28 -6.81 -8.87 4.10
CA SER A 28 -5.56 -8.21 3.79
C SER A 28 -4.82 -7.83 5.05
N LEU A 29 -3.50 -7.68 4.92
CA LEU A 29 -2.67 -7.20 6.01
C LEU A 29 -2.27 -5.77 5.69
N VAL A 30 -2.49 -4.86 6.63
CA VAL A 30 -2.21 -3.46 6.43
C VAL A 30 -1.36 -2.98 7.60
N SER A 31 -0.20 -2.44 7.31
CA SER A 31 0.75 -2.05 8.35
C SER A 31 0.59 -0.59 8.75
N SER A 32 1.36 -0.19 9.74
CA SER A 32 1.24 1.14 10.34
C SER A 32 1.53 2.26 9.36
N GLY A 33 0.91 3.39 9.55
CA GLY A 33 1.15 4.57 8.74
C GLY A 33 0.49 4.54 7.38
N THR A 34 -0.30 3.51 7.10
CA THR A 34 -0.96 3.35 5.80
C THR A 34 -2.31 4.04 5.84
N ILE A 35 -2.67 4.70 4.75
CA ILE A 35 -3.95 5.38 4.62
C ILE A 35 -4.67 4.81 3.42
N ILE A 36 -5.90 4.33 3.63
CA ILE A 36 -6.65 3.68 2.58
C ILE A 36 -7.94 4.43 2.32
N ASN A 37 -8.13 4.85 1.08
CA ASN A 37 -9.37 5.49 0.64
C ASN A 37 -10.09 4.66 -0.41
N GLY A 38 -9.55 3.52 -0.79
CA GLY A 38 -10.13 2.69 -1.84
C GLY A 38 -10.38 1.28 -1.36
N GLU A 39 -10.33 0.34 -2.26
CA GLU A 39 -10.66 -1.06 -2.01
C GLU A 39 -9.41 -1.92 -2.05
N VAL A 40 -9.22 -2.78 -1.05
CA VAL A 40 -8.06 -3.65 -0.95
C VAL A 40 -8.55 -5.04 -0.62
N GLU A 41 -8.14 -6.04 -1.39
CA GLU A 41 -8.58 -7.40 -1.18
C GLU A 41 -7.43 -8.38 -1.41
N ASN A 42 -7.25 -9.33 -0.50
CA ASN A 42 -6.23 -10.37 -0.59
C ASN A 42 -4.84 -9.81 -0.84
N SER A 43 -4.51 -8.74 -0.18
CA SER A 43 -3.27 -8.03 -0.46
C SER A 43 -2.51 -7.76 0.82
N VAL A 44 -1.24 -7.41 0.67
CA VAL A 44 -0.40 -7.04 1.80
C VAL A 44 0.15 -5.65 1.51
N LEU A 45 -0.13 -4.71 2.41
CA LEU A 45 0.37 -3.37 2.31
C LEU A 45 1.34 -3.13 3.45
N PHE A 46 2.55 -2.76 3.10
CA PHE A 46 3.58 -2.53 4.11
C PHE A 46 3.40 -1.13 4.70
N LYS A 47 4.44 -0.56 5.26
CA LYS A 47 4.31 0.66 6.03
C LYS A 47 4.21 1.89 5.16
N GLN A 48 3.41 2.84 5.60
CA GLN A 48 3.32 4.16 4.98
C GLN A 48 2.92 4.12 3.51
N VAL A 49 1.90 3.32 3.21
CA VAL A 49 1.36 3.24 1.87
C VAL A 49 0.12 4.13 1.81
N TYR A 50 0.00 4.91 0.75
CA TYR A 50 -1.19 5.72 0.54
C TYR A 50 -1.97 5.17 -0.64
N VAL A 51 -3.23 4.83 -0.41
CA VAL A 51 -4.12 4.32 -1.46
C VAL A 51 -5.19 5.38 -1.71
N GLY A 52 -5.23 5.90 -2.92
CA GLY A 52 -6.13 7.00 -3.26
C GLY A 52 -7.57 6.58 -3.37
N ASN A 53 -8.43 7.53 -3.73
CA ASN A 53 -9.85 7.30 -3.85
C ASN A 53 -10.16 6.43 -5.07
N ASN A 54 -11.13 5.57 -4.92
CA ASN A 54 -11.61 4.71 -6.02
C ASN A 54 -10.53 3.77 -6.56
N CYS A 55 -9.53 3.47 -5.76
CA CYS A 55 -8.51 2.51 -6.15
C CYS A 55 -8.98 1.10 -5.85
N VAL A 56 -8.52 0.14 -6.63
CA VAL A 56 -8.80 -1.26 -6.40
C VAL A 56 -7.49 -2.01 -6.40
N ILE A 57 -7.18 -2.68 -5.29
CA ILE A 57 -5.94 -3.44 -5.17
C ILE A 57 -6.31 -4.85 -4.79
N LYS A 58 -5.96 -5.81 -5.64
CA LYS A 58 -6.30 -7.21 -5.41
C LYS A 58 -5.11 -8.10 -5.62
N ASN A 59 -4.96 -9.08 -4.75
CA ASN A 59 -3.93 -10.12 -4.87
C ASN A 59 -2.55 -9.55 -5.10
N SER A 60 -2.21 -8.48 -4.40
CA SER A 60 -0.99 -7.74 -4.66
C SER A 60 -0.20 -7.51 -3.38
N ILE A 61 1.07 -7.17 -3.54
CA ILE A 61 1.92 -6.81 -2.43
C ILE A 61 2.47 -5.41 -2.70
N ILE A 62 2.21 -4.50 -1.78
CA ILE A 62 2.66 -3.12 -1.91
C ILE A 62 3.71 -2.89 -0.83
N LEU A 63 4.90 -2.55 -1.23
CA LEU A 63 5.99 -2.41 -0.27
C LEU A 63 5.95 -1.04 0.40
N ASN A 64 7.03 -0.64 1.06
CA ASN A 64 7.01 0.55 1.92
C ASN A 64 6.99 1.86 1.15
N ASP A 65 6.33 2.84 1.72
CA ASP A 65 6.38 4.23 1.23
C ASP A 65 5.92 4.37 -0.22
N VAL A 66 4.83 3.70 -0.56
CA VAL A 66 4.28 3.76 -1.90
C VAL A 66 3.08 4.68 -1.91
N TYR A 67 3.00 5.53 -2.93
CA TYR A 67 1.85 6.41 -3.10
C TYR A 67 1.08 5.94 -4.33
N ILE A 68 -0.19 5.66 -4.17
CA ILE A 68 -1.04 5.20 -5.27
C ILE A 68 -2.11 6.26 -5.52
N GLY A 69 -2.06 6.84 -6.71
CA GLY A 69 -2.99 7.92 -7.06
C GLY A 69 -4.41 7.42 -7.25
N ASP A 70 -5.34 8.35 -7.36
CA ASP A 70 -6.76 8.01 -7.45
C ASP A 70 -7.09 7.21 -8.69
N ASN A 71 -8.13 6.41 -8.61
CA ASN A 71 -8.68 5.66 -9.74
C ASN A 71 -7.68 4.68 -10.34
N THR A 72 -6.85 4.09 -9.53
CA THR A 72 -5.82 3.16 -9.99
C THR A 72 -6.27 1.74 -9.69
N VAL A 73 -5.99 0.82 -10.60
CA VAL A 73 -6.32 -0.59 -10.44
C VAL A 73 -5.03 -1.39 -10.45
N ILE A 74 -4.82 -2.19 -9.41
CA ILE A 74 -3.62 -3.01 -9.28
C ILE A 74 -4.06 -4.43 -8.94
N GLU A 75 -3.75 -5.39 -9.82
CA GLU A 75 -4.12 -6.78 -9.59
C GLU A 75 -2.94 -7.68 -9.91
N ASN A 76 -2.66 -8.61 -9.02
CA ASN A 76 -1.60 -9.60 -9.19
C ASN A 76 -0.25 -8.93 -9.48
N CYS A 77 0.08 -7.94 -8.67
CA CYS A 77 1.30 -7.17 -8.86
C CYS A 77 2.08 -7.06 -7.57
N ILE A 78 3.36 -6.76 -7.70
CA ILE A 78 4.19 -6.40 -6.57
C ILE A 78 4.71 -4.99 -6.87
N VAL A 79 4.40 -4.04 -6.01
CA VAL A 79 4.81 -2.65 -6.20
C VAL A 79 6.00 -2.39 -5.30
N GLU A 80 7.11 -1.96 -5.86
CA GLU A 80 8.33 -1.80 -5.10
C GLU A 80 8.28 -0.60 -4.20
N SER A 81 9.15 -0.60 -3.20
CA SER A 81 9.18 0.48 -2.23
C SER A 81 9.48 1.81 -2.87
N ARG A 82 8.86 2.83 -2.33
CA ARG A 82 9.12 4.21 -2.74
C ARG A 82 8.69 4.51 -4.17
N ASP A 83 7.72 3.75 -4.66
CA ASP A 83 7.14 4.04 -5.97
C ASP A 83 6.02 5.04 -5.80
N THR A 84 5.78 5.80 -6.85
CA THR A 84 4.62 6.67 -6.91
C THR A 84 3.82 6.32 -8.15
N ILE A 85 2.65 5.77 -7.95
CA ILE A 85 1.79 5.34 -9.06
C ILE A 85 0.87 6.50 -9.40
N ARG A 86 0.87 6.91 -10.65
CA ARG A 86 0.05 8.03 -11.07
C ARG A 86 -1.42 7.67 -11.04
N ALA A 87 -2.24 8.68 -10.91
CA ALA A 87 -3.68 8.47 -10.93
C ALA A 87 -4.13 7.91 -12.28
N ASN A 88 -5.23 7.22 -12.28
CA ASN A 88 -5.87 6.67 -13.47
C ASN A 88 -4.98 5.64 -14.19
N THR A 89 -4.23 4.88 -13.44
CA THR A 89 -3.32 3.88 -14.00
C THR A 89 -3.87 2.49 -13.70
N THR A 90 -3.61 1.55 -14.59
CA THR A 90 -4.04 0.17 -14.41
C THR A 90 -2.86 -0.76 -14.61
N TYR A 91 -2.58 -1.58 -13.60
CA TYR A 91 -1.55 -2.60 -13.68
C TYR A 91 -2.20 -3.94 -13.35
N ILE A 92 -2.24 -4.84 -14.30
CA ILE A 92 -2.88 -6.13 -14.10
C ILE A 92 -1.94 -7.23 -14.54
N GLY A 93 -1.55 -8.07 -13.59
CA GLY A 93 -0.80 -9.28 -13.88
C GLY A 93 -1.73 -10.48 -13.82
N THR A 94 -1.16 -11.66 -13.84
CA THR A 94 -1.94 -12.88 -13.69
C THR A 94 -1.35 -13.71 -12.56
N PRO A 95 -2.11 -14.68 -12.03
CA PRO A 95 -1.54 -15.52 -10.97
C PRO A 95 -0.30 -16.27 -11.39
N GLU A 96 -0.17 -16.60 -12.67
CA GLU A 96 1.02 -17.27 -13.16
C GLU A 96 2.14 -16.31 -13.49
N ASN A 97 1.81 -15.06 -13.77
CA ASN A 97 2.79 -14.06 -14.18
C ASN A 97 2.56 -12.79 -13.41
N ILE A 98 3.08 -12.73 -12.21
CA ILE A 98 2.90 -11.56 -11.37
C ILE A 98 3.74 -10.43 -11.94
N LYS A 99 3.12 -9.26 -12.04
CA LYS A 99 3.77 -8.11 -12.61
C LYS A 99 4.49 -7.34 -11.52
N ILE A 100 5.74 -6.96 -11.79
CA ILE A 100 6.50 -6.16 -10.84
C ILE A 100 6.47 -4.72 -11.34
N VAL A 101 5.98 -3.83 -10.49
CA VAL A 101 5.79 -2.44 -10.86
C VAL A 101 6.89 -1.61 -10.24
N VAL A 102 7.62 -0.89 -11.07
CA VAL A 102 8.65 0.02 -10.63
C VAL A 102 8.38 1.34 -11.33
N GLU A 103 7.81 2.29 -10.60
CA GLU A 103 7.46 3.57 -11.20
C GLU A 103 8.00 4.66 -10.28
N LYS A 104 9.29 4.92 -10.39
CA LYS A 104 9.92 5.94 -9.58
C LYS A 104 9.80 7.27 -10.27
N ASN A 105 9.63 8.32 -9.49
CA ASN A 105 9.58 9.64 -10.08
C ASN A 105 10.32 10.59 -9.19
N GLU A 106 10.25 11.85 -9.51
CA GLU A 106 11.08 12.82 -8.87
C GLU A 106 10.82 12.99 -7.40
N ARG A 107 9.67 12.52 -6.95
CA ARG A 107 9.34 12.64 -5.56
C ARG A 107 10.39 11.98 -4.68
N TYR A 108 11.00 10.90 -5.14
CA TYR A 108 11.99 10.19 -4.37
C TYR A 108 13.39 10.28 -4.95
N THR A 109 13.60 11.13 -5.92
CA THR A 109 14.91 11.28 -6.52
C THR A 109 15.71 12.26 -5.68
N VAL A 110 16.92 11.96 -5.42
CA VAL A 110 17.72 12.82 -4.58
C VAL A 110 18.91 13.33 -5.33
#